data_2efd4c4d9248c52a34d163479803a8bd
#
_entry.id   2efd4c4d9248c52a34d163479803a8bd
#
_cell.length_a   1.000
_cell.length_b   1.000
_cell.length_c   1.000
_cell.angle_alpha   90.00
_cell.angle_beta   90.00
_cell.angle_gamma   90.00
#
_symmetry.space_group_name_H-M   'P 1'
#
loop_
_entity.id
_entity.type
_entity.pdbx_description
1 polymer ?
#
loop_
_entity_poly.entity_id
_entity_poly.type
_entity_poly.pdbx_seq_one_letter_code
_entity_poly.pdbx_strand_id
1 'polypeptide(L)'
;MIYLALSVLSSTAIFVLFKLFDKRNVNTLQAIVVNYITASSCGLLFYDQDLSSTDFIASTWFYAALALGFLFISIFNVMALTAQKNGLSVASVASKMSVIIPVLFGIIIYEESVGLQKIAGILLALVAVYLTSVKPKGDVVLTKSIYLPIILFLGSGVIDTSVNHFAPDGKMPLFLAIIFASAGIIGIITVLLKKMNSQQKLDRKSIPFGFALGIVNYGSMYFLLKALRVEGYESSSVFTINNVAIVAVSCLAGLLLFKELISKKNWMGILIALVSIILVTL
;
A
#
# COMPACT_ATOMS: atom_id res chain seq x y z
N MET A 1 -14.31 -2.39 16.08
CA MET A 1 -14.27 -3.54 15.14
C MET A 1 -14.75 -3.21 13.74
N ILE A 2 -15.85 -2.45 13.54
CA ILE A 2 -16.36 -2.17 12.18
C ILE A 2 -15.36 -1.40 11.30
N TYR A 3 -14.67 -0.40 11.85
CA TYR A 3 -13.65 0.36 11.10
C TYR A 3 -12.48 -0.51 10.66
N LEU A 4 -12.07 -1.47 11.50
CA LEU A 4 -11.00 -2.42 11.15
C LEU A 4 -11.43 -3.31 9.99
N ALA A 5 -12.64 -3.87 10.04
CA ALA A 5 -13.19 -4.67 8.94
C ALA A 5 -13.27 -3.86 7.63
N LEU A 6 -13.74 -2.60 7.69
CA LEU A 6 -13.81 -1.71 6.53
C LEU A 6 -12.41 -1.37 5.98
N SER A 7 -11.40 -1.19 6.86
CA SER A 7 -10.00 -1.00 6.44
C SER A 7 -9.47 -2.21 5.69
N VAL A 8 -9.68 -3.42 6.24
CA VAL A 8 -9.27 -4.69 5.61
C VAL A 8 -9.92 -4.87 4.25
N LEU A 9 -11.23 -4.66 4.16
CA LEU A 9 -11.98 -4.80 2.91
C LEU A 9 -11.52 -3.77 1.87
N SER A 10 -11.36 -2.51 2.26
CA SER A 10 -10.87 -1.45 1.38
C SER A 10 -9.45 -1.73 0.90
N SER A 11 -8.53 -2.11 1.80
CA SER A 11 -7.16 -2.46 1.43
C SER A 11 -7.10 -3.68 0.50
N THR A 12 -7.91 -4.70 0.75
CA THR A 12 -8.00 -5.86 -0.14
C THR A 12 -8.57 -5.47 -1.51
N ALA A 13 -9.58 -4.59 -1.54
CA ALA A 13 -10.18 -4.11 -2.78
C ALA A 13 -9.16 -3.39 -3.69
N ILE A 14 -8.16 -2.70 -3.14
CA ILE A 14 -7.06 -2.10 -3.92
C ILE A 14 -6.35 -3.19 -4.75
N PHE A 15 -5.93 -4.30 -4.12
CA PHE A 15 -5.25 -5.40 -4.81
C PHE A 15 -6.16 -6.05 -5.86
N VAL A 16 -7.43 -6.27 -5.53
CA VAL A 16 -8.44 -6.82 -6.44
C VAL A 16 -8.62 -5.91 -7.66
N LEU A 17 -8.72 -4.59 -7.47
CA LEU A 17 -8.84 -3.64 -8.56
C LEU A 17 -7.61 -3.65 -9.47
N PHE A 18 -6.39 -3.71 -8.95
CA PHE A 18 -5.19 -3.82 -9.77
C PHE A 18 -5.19 -5.08 -10.63
N LYS A 19 -5.66 -6.20 -10.11
CA LYS A 19 -5.80 -7.43 -10.89
C LYS A 19 -6.91 -7.32 -11.94
N LEU A 20 -7.99 -6.62 -11.63
CA LEU A 20 -9.07 -6.33 -12.59
C LEU A 20 -8.62 -5.40 -13.71
N PHE A 21 -7.71 -4.45 -13.44
CA PHE A 21 -7.15 -3.58 -14.50
C PHE A 21 -6.49 -4.42 -15.61
N ASP A 22 -5.71 -5.43 -15.22
CA ASP A 22 -5.10 -6.37 -16.16
C ASP A 22 -6.16 -7.13 -16.98
N LYS A 23 -7.14 -7.77 -16.29
CA LYS A 23 -8.21 -8.52 -16.95
C LYS A 23 -9.08 -7.69 -17.90
N ARG A 24 -9.24 -6.40 -17.63
CA ARG A 24 -10.08 -5.47 -18.41
C ARG A 24 -9.29 -4.61 -19.38
N ASN A 25 -7.97 -4.83 -19.49
CA ASN A 25 -7.04 -4.03 -20.30
C ASN A 25 -7.19 -2.52 -20.00
N VAL A 26 -7.26 -2.15 -18.72
CA VAL A 26 -7.30 -0.77 -18.26
C VAL A 26 -5.88 -0.21 -18.22
N ASN A 27 -5.68 1.02 -18.68
CA ASN A 27 -4.39 1.67 -18.55
C ASN A 27 -4.10 1.99 -17.08
N THR A 28 -3.26 1.15 -16.45
CA THR A 28 -2.97 1.20 -15.01
C THR A 28 -2.45 2.56 -14.56
N LEU A 29 -1.54 3.18 -15.32
CA LEU A 29 -0.99 4.50 -14.96
C LEU A 29 -2.07 5.58 -14.97
N GLN A 30 -2.92 5.60 -15.99
CA GLN A 30 -4.01 6.58 -16.07
C GLN A 30 -5.04 6.38 -14.96
N ALA A 31 -5.38 5.12 -14.64
CA ALA A 31 -6.27 4.81 -13.52
C ALA A 31 -5.68 5.21 -12.16
N ILE A 32 -4.37 5.04 -11.95
CA ILE A 32 -3.67 5.50 -10.74
C ILE A 32 -3.67 7.03 -10.63
N VAL A 33 -3.55 7.76 -11.74
CA VAL A 33 -3.67 9.23 -11.71
C VAL A 33 -5.06 9.66 -11.27
N VAL A 34 -6.10 9.07 -11.84
CA VAL A 34 -7.50 9.34 -11.43
C VAL A 34 -7.72 8.97 -9.96
N ASN A 35 -7.16 7.84 -9.50
CA ASN A 35 -7.19 7.44 -8.10
C ASN A 35 -6.64 8.55 -7.18
N TYR A 36 -5.49 9.13 -7.50
CA TYR A 36 -4.89 10.14 -6.65
C TYR A 36 -5.67 11.46 -6.63
N ILE A 37 -6.24 11.85 -7.76
CA ILE A 37 -7.15 13.01 -7.82
C ILE A 37 -8.36 12.74 -6.91
N THR A 38 -8.98 11.58 -7.04
CA THR A 38 -10.14 11.20 -6.23
C THR A 38 -9.81 11.11 -4.75
N ALA A 39 -8.71 10.45 -4.38
CA ALA A 39 -8.28 10.31 -2.99
C ALA A 39 -7.92 11.66 -2.34
N SER A 40 -7.27 12.57 -3.09
CA SER A 40 -7.01 13.93 -2.63
C SER A 40 -8.32 14.71 -2.40
N SER A 41 -9.27 14.61 -3.33
CA SER A 41 -10.59 15.24 -3.19
C SER A 41 -11.34 14.71 -1.96
N CYS A 42 -11.30 13.40 -1.72
CA CYS A 42 -11.88 12.82 -0.50
C CYS A 42 -11.21 13.39 0.76
N GLY A 43 -9.87 13.48 0.78
CA GLY A 43 -9.13 14.03 1.92
C GLY A 43 -9.49 15.49 2.23
N LEU A 44 -9.67 16.31 1.20
CA LEU A 44 -10.13 17.70 1.36
C LEU A 44 -11.57 17.79 1.84
N LEU A 45 -12.46 16.92 1.36
CA LEU A 45 -13.88 16.90 1.78
C LEU A 45 -14.05 16.49 3.27
N PHE A 46 -13.14 15.67 3.80
CA PHE A 46 -13.16 15.23 5.20
C PHE A 46 -12.27 16.08 6.13
N TYR A 47 -11.72 17.18 5.63
CA TYR A 47 -10.96 18.14 6.42
C TYR A 47 -11.88 19.27 6.90
N ASP A 48 -12.20 19.26 8.19
CA ASP A 48 -13.20 20.16 8.78
C ASP A 48 -12.62 21.51 9.29
N GLN A 49 -11.32 21.80 9.02
CA GLN A 49 -10.69 23.03 9.50
C GLN A 49 -10.51 24.03 8.35
N ASP A 50 -10.44 25.33 8.69
CA ASP A 50 -10.22 26.41 7.73
C ASP A 50 -8.86 26.28 7.03
N LEU A 51 -8.89 26.22 5.69
CA LEU A 51 -7.71 26.24 4.83
C LEU A 51 -7.08 27.64 4.69
N SER A 52 -7.66 28.65 5.32
CA SER A 52 -7.24 30.07 5.18
C SER A 52 -5.90 30.40 5.86
N SER A 53 -5.45 29.57 6.80
CA SER A 53 -4.12 29.75 7.39
C SER A 53 -3.05 29.13 6.47
N THR A 54 -2.25 29.97 5.82
CA THR A 54 -1.11 29.57 4.98
C THR A 54 0.09 29.04 5.79
N ASP A 55 -0.01 28.98 7.10
CA ASP A 55 1.06 28.59 8.02
C ASP A 55 1.59 27.16 7.80
N PHE A 56 0.80 26.29 7.16
CA PHE A 56 1.24 24.95 6.84
C PHE A 56 2.30 24.91 5.72
N ILE A 57 2.35 25.90 4.83
CA ILE A 57 3.31 25.95 3.71
C ILE A 57 4.76 26.09 4.23
N ALA A 58 4.95 26.76 5.35
CA ALA A 58 6.26 26.90 5.98
C ALA A 58 6.69 25.68 6.82
N SER A 59 5.82 24.70 6.98
CA SER A 59 6.08 23.55 7.85
C SER A 59 6.87 22.45 7.15
N THR A 60 7.75 21.76 7.88
CA THR A 60 8.59 20.65 7.36
C THR A 60 7.74 19.51 6.80
N TRP A 61 6.60 19.22 7.44
CA TRP A 61 5.72 18.13 6.99
C TRP A 61 5.10 18.40 5.61
N PHE A 62 4.90 19.66 5.21
CA PHE A 62 4.39 20.01 3.90
C PHE A 62 5.36 19.59 2.80
N TYR A 63 6.63 19.91 2.94
CA TYR A 63 7.67 19.50 1.97
C TYR A 63 7.86 17.99 1.95
N ALA A 64 7.79 17.35 3.13
CA ALA A 64 7.79 15.89 3.21
C ALA A 64 6.60 15.27 2.46
N ALA A 65 5.40 15.84 2.60
CA ALA A 65 4.22 15.39 1.87
C ALA A 65 4.39 15.50 0.34
N LEU A 66 4.99 16.59 -0.14
CA LEU A 66 5.28 16.74 -1.57
C LEU A 66 6.26 15.68 -2.08
N ALA A 67 7.35 15.42 -1.34
CA ALA A 67 8.33 14.38 -1.68
C ALA A 67 7.71 12.96 -1.62
N LEU A 68 6.88 12.70 -0.61
CA LEU A 68 6.15 11.44 -0.48
C LEU A 68 5.22 11.18 -1.66
N GLY A 69 4.63 12.20 -2.28
CA GLY A 69 3.82 12.04 -3.47
C GLY A 69 4.54 11.34 -4.61
N PHE A 70 5.83 11.61 -4.82
CA PHE A 70 6.65 10.88 -5.80
C PHE A 70 6.82 9.41 -5.43
N LEU A 71 7.08 9.10 -4.16
CA LEU A 71 7.19 7.72 -3.69
C LEU A 71 5.86 6.98 -3.81
N PHE A 72 4.76 7.62 -3.42
CA PHE A 72 3.42 7.04 -3.51
C PHE A 72 3.08 6.63 -4.94
N ILE A 73 3.21 7.51 -5.93
CA ILE A 73 2.88 7.14 -7.32
C ILE A 73 3.81 6.06 -7.86
N SER A 74 5.10 6.09 -7.51
CA SER A 74 6.07 5.11 -7.97
C SER A 74 5.76 3.73 -7.39
N ILE A 75 5.59 3.62 -6.08
CA ILE A 75 5.36 2.34 -5.39
C ILE A 75 3.96 1.80 -5.68
N PHE A 76 2.96 2.66 -5.85
CA PHE A 76 1.61 2.23 -6.23
C PHE A 76 1.57 1.61 -7.64
N ASN A 77 2.37 2.15 -8.58
CA ASN A 77 2.57 1.50 -9.88
C ASN A 77 3.28 0.14 -9.74
N VAL A 78 4.30 0.04 -8.89
CA VAL A 78 4.98 -1.24 -8.61
C VAL A 78 4.01 -2.23 -7.96
N MET A 79 3.15 -1.79 -7.04
CA MET A 79 2.12 -2.61 -6.42
C MET A 79 1.14 -3.16 -7.47
N ALA A 80 0.66 -2.32 -8.38
CA ALA A 80 -0.21 -2.74 -9.46
C ALA A 80 0.47 -3.77 -10.36
N LEU A 81 1.70 -3.52 -10.79
CA LEU A 81 2.49 -4.45 -11.60
C LEU A 81 2.76 -5.77 -10.88
N THR A 82 3.02 -5.72 -9.56
CA THR A 82 3.22 -6.92 -8.75
C THR A 82 1.93 -7.76 -8.70
N ALA A 83 0.78 -7.11 -8.44
CA ALA A 83 -0.51 -7.80 -8.43
C ALA A 83 -0.86 -8.43 -9.79
N GLN A 84 -0.54 -7.74 -10.90
CA GLN A 84 -0.80 -8.21 -12.25
C GLN A 84 0.12 -9.35 -12.68
N LYS A 85 1.43 -9.23 -12.43
CA LYS A 85 2.45 -10.16 -12.93
C LYS A 85 2.77 -11.30 -11.97
N ASN A 86 2.78 -11.03 -10.67
CA ASN A 86 3.17 -12.01 -9.65
C ASN A 86 1.98 -12.61 -8.91
N GLY A 87 0.83 -11.94 -8.94
CA GLY A 87 -0.40 -12.34 -8.27
C GLY A 87 -0.74 -11.45 -7.08
N LEU A 88 -2.01 -11.47 -6.72
CA LEU A 88 -2.60 -10.65 -5.67
C LEU A 88 -2.03 -11.01 -4.30
N SER A 89 -1.89 -12.33 -4.03
CA SER A 89 -1.30 -12.84 -2.80
C SER A 89 0.15 -12.36 -2.59
N VAL A 90 0.97 -12.37 -3.65
CA VAL A 90 2.36 -11.91 -3.59
C VAL A 90 2.42 -10.41 -3.30
N ALA A 91 1.59 -9.62 -3.97
CA ALA A 91 1.56 -8.18 -3.78
C ALA A 91 1.13 -7.81 -2.35
N SER A 92 0.10 -8.48 -1.81
CA SER A 92 -0.38 -8.22 -0.45
C SER A 92 0.67 -8.61 0.61
N VAL A 93 1.32 -9.77 0.47
CA VAL A 93 2.38 -10.19 1.39
C VAL A 93 3.55 -9.21 1.34
N ALA A 94 4.07 -8.89 0.14
CA ALA A 94 5.20 -7.98 0.00
C ALA A 94 4.92 -6.61 0.61
N SER A 95 3.73 -6.04 0.34
CA SER A 95 3.33 -4.74 0.89
C SER A 95 3.12 -4.76 2.41
N LYS A 96 2.57 -5.85 2.98
CA LYS A 96 2.26 -5.89 4.42
C LYS A 96 3.42 -6.36 5.27
N MET A 97 4.35 -7.14 4.70
CA MET A 97 5.61 -7.48 5.37
C MET A 97 6.55 -6.28 5.49
N SER A 98 6.34 -5.21 4.72
CA SER A 98 7.10 -3.96 4.81
C SER A 98 7.05 -3.29 6.20
N VAL A 99 6.11 -3.69 7.07
CA VAL A 99 6.01 -3.24 8.47
C VAL A 99 7.32 -3.45 9.27
N ILE A 100 8.18 -4.34 8.81
CA ILE A 100 9.52 -4.53 9.39
C ILE A 100 10.37 -3.26 9.29
N ILE A 101 10.24 -2.49 8.22
CA ILE A 101 11.06 -1.30 7.99
C ILE A 101 10.77 -0.21 9.03
N PRO A 102 9.49 0.20 9.29
CA PRO A 102 9.20 1.09 10.41
C PRO A 102 9.58 0.52 11.78
N VAL A 103 9.48 -0.81 11.99
CA VAL A 103 9.95 -1.44 13.24
C VAL A 103 11.46 -1.31 13.39
N LEU A 104 12.26 -1.61 12.35
CA LEU A 104 13.72 -1.41 12.38
C LEU A 104 14.07 0.07 12.60
N PHE A 105 13.34 0.98 11.98
CA PHE A 105 13.51 2.41 12.19
C PHE A 105 13.26 2.81 13.66
N GLY A 106 12.19 2.29 14.27
CA GLY A 106 11.89 2.50 15.70
C GLY A 106 13.01 2.00 16.62
N ILE A 107 13.55 0.82 16.34
CA ILE A 107 14.67 0.25 17.09
C ILE A 107 15.94 1.12 16.97
N ILE A 108 16.27 1.57 15.75
CA ILE A 108 17.55 2.27 15.49
C ILE A 108 17.48 3.75 15.89
N ILE A 109 16.36 4.42 15.62
CA ILE A 109 16.23 5.89 15.79
C ILE A 109 15.61 6.24 17.13
N TYR A 110 14.65 5.45 17.62
CA TYR A 110 13.98 5.70 18.90
C TYR A 110 14.54 4.82 20.04
N GLU A 111 15.61 4.03 19.77
CA GLU A 111 16.26 3.15 20.74
C GLU A 111 15.28 2.19 21.44
N GLU A 112 14.25 1.74 20.71
CA GLU A 112 13.27 0.80 21.25
C GLU A 112 13.92 -0.54 21.62
N SER A 113 13.46 -1.16 22.71
CA SER A 113 13.97 -2.46 23.15
C SER A 113 13.75 -3.55 22.11
N VAL A 114 14.79 -4.35 21.86
CA VAL A 114 14.77 -5.45 20.89
C VAL A 114 14.67 -6.76 21.62
N GLY A 115 13.46 -7.35 21.68
CA GLY A 115 13.27 -8.71 22.17
C GLY A 115 13.62 -9.77 21.10
N LEU A 116 14.03 -10.95 21.53
CA LEU A 116 14.25 -12.10 20.63
C LEU A 116 13.05 -12.39 19.73
N GLN A 117 11.84 -12.12 20.20
CA GLN A 117 10.60 -12.28 19.47
C GLN A 117 10.53 -11.36 18.25
N LYS A 118 10.88 -10.07 18.39
CA LYS A 118 10.92 -9.11 17.27
C LYS A 118 11.97 -9.54 16.24
N ILE A 119 13.17 -9.96 16.68
CA ILE A 119 14.22 -10.46 15.77
C ILE A 119 13.73 -11.67 14.98
N ALA A 120 13.16 -12.65 15.65
CA ALA A 120 12.61 -13.85 15.00
C ALA A 120 11.53 -13.49 13.98
N GLY A 121 10.63 -12.58 14.32
CA GLY A 121 9.61 -12.07 13.41
C GLY A 121 10.19 -11.40 12.17
N ILE A 122 11.21 -10.55 12.32
CA ILE A 122 11.91 -9.89 11.20
C ILE A 122 12.53 -10.91 10.24
N LEU A 123 13.23 -11.91 10.77
CA LEU A 123 13.84 -12.96 9.94
C LEU A 123 12.79 -13.79 9.20
N LEU A 124 11.70 -14.17 9.88
CA LEU A 124 10.60 -14.90 9.27
C LEU A 124 9.91 -14.10 8.16
N ALA A 125 9.78 -12.79 8.31
CA ALA A 125 9.19 -11.96 7.27
C ALA A 125 10.02 -11.92 5.99
N LEU A 126 11.34 -11.81 6.09
CA LEU A 126 12.22 -11.88 4.92
C LEU A 126 12.08 -13.22 4.20
N VAL A 127 12.02 -14.32 4.97
CA VAL A 127 11.77 -15.67 4.42
C VAL A 127 10.39 -15.73 3.77
N ALA A 128 9.37 -15.15 4.36
CA ALA A 128 8.01 -15.13 3.82
C ALA A 128 7.92 -14.40 2.47
N VAL A 129 8.53 -13.20 2.36
CA VAL A 129 8.59 -12.46 1.09
C VAL A 129 9.31 -13.26 0.03
N TYR A 130 10.42 -13.90 0.37
CA TYR A 130 11.14 -14.76 -0.57
C TYR A 130 10.28 -15.94 -1.06
N LEU A 131 9.70 -16.71 -0.13
CA LEU A 131 8.91 -17.90 -0.46
C LEU A 131 7.65 -17.55 -1.28
N THR A 132 6.99 -16.44 -0.98
CA THR A 132 5.80 -16.00 -1.74
C THR A 132 6.16 -15.46 -3.12
N SER A 133 7.36 -14.92 -3.30
CA SER A 133 7.82 -14.35 -4.56
C SER A 133 8.29 -15.42 -5.57
N VAL A 134 8.58 -16.64 -5.11
CA VAL A 134 9.02 -17.74 -5.99
C VAL A 134 7.83 -18.36 -6.71
N LYS A 135 7.82 -18.28 -8.05
CA LYS A 135 6.78 -18.94 -8.87
C LYS A 135 6.92 -20.47 -8.87
N PRO A 136 5.80 -21.22 -9.05
CA PRO A 136 5.86 -22.68 -9.30
C PRO A 136 6.71 -22.97 -10.53
N LYS A 137 7.49 -24.06 -10.49
CA LYS A 137 8.29 -24.53 -11.64
C LYS A 137 7.38 -24.81 -12.83
N GLY A 138 7.56 -24.11 -13.93
CA GLY A 138 6.81 -24.35 -15.16
C GLY A 138 7.22 -23.46 -16.32
N ASP A 139 7.50 -22.18 -16.07
CA ASP A 139 7.90 -21.24 -17.12
C ASP A 139 9.20 -20.52 -16.80
N VAL A 140 10.14 -20.58 -17.74
CA VAL A 140 11.46 -19.93 -17.70
C VAL A 140 11.40 -18.39 -17.66
N VAL A 141 10.20 -17.82 -17.59
CA VAL A 141 9.95 -16.37 -17.45
C VAL A 141 10.18 -15.85 -16.01
N LEU A 142 10.71 -16.69 -15.15
CA LEU A 142 10.80 -16.56 -13.69
C LEU A 142 11.71 -15.45 -13.17
N THR A 143 12.69 -15.04 -13.95
CA THR A 143 13.76 -14.16 -13.43
C THR A 143 13.49 -12.67 -13.62
N LYS A 144 12.58 -12.30 -14.52
CA LYS A 144 12.37 -10.88 -14.88
C LYS A 144 11.41 -10.09 -13.99
N SER A 145 10.64 -10.69 -13.10
CA SER A 145 9.66 -9.96 -12.27
C SER A 145 9.80 -10.17 -10.75
N ILE A 146 10.82 -10.92 -10.30
CA ILE A 146 11.08 -11.13 -8.85
C ILE A 146 11.49 -9.85 -8.12
N TYR A 147 12.04 -8.88 -8.85
CA TYR A 147 12.41 -7.58 -8.28
C TYR A 147 11.19 -6.75 -7.86
N LEU A 148 10.01 -6.97 -8.47
CA LEU A 148 8.81 -6.18 -8.15
C LEU A 148 8.35 -6.33 -6.70
N PRO A 149 8.18 -7.56 -6.14
CA PRO A 149 7.86 -7.73 -4.73
C PRO A 149 8.92 -7.13 -3.79
N ILE A 150 10.19 -7.18 -4.16
CA ILE A 150 11.29 -6.61 -3.36
C ILE A 150 11.20 -5.09 -3.33
N ILE A 151 11.03 -4.44 -4.49
CA ILE A 151 10.85 -3.00 -4.58
C ILE A 151 9.58 -2.57 -3.84
N LEU A 152 8.49 -3.35 -3.97
CA LEU A 152 7.25 -3.09 -3.27
C LEU A 152 7.42 -3.17 -1.75
N PHE A 153 8.11 -4.20 -1.26
CA PHE A 153 8.43 -4.37 0.16
C PHE A 153 9.23 -3.17 0.70
N LEU A 154 10.36 -2.84 0.06
CA LEU A 154 11.20 -1.74 0.48
C LEU A 154 10.47 -0.39 0.39
N GLY A 155 9.83 -0.13 -0.75
CA GLY A 155 9.16 1.14 -1.00
C GLY A 155 7.93 1.36 -0.11
N SER A 156 7.13 0.34 0.14
CA SER A 156 6.01 0.43 1.08
C SER A 156 6.50 0.72 2.49
N GLY A 157 7.58 0.07 2.94
CA GLY A 157 8.14 0.32 4.26
C GLY A 157 8.72 1.73 4.43
N VAL A 158 9.39 2.26 3.40
CA VAL A 158 9.86 3.65 3.41
C VAL A 158 8.67 4.61 3.47
N ILE A 159 7.61 4.36 2.70
CA ILE A 159 6.39 5.17 2.74
C ILE A 159 5.77 5.13 4.13
N ASP A 160 5.53 3.94 4.69
CA ASP A 160 4.89 3.77 5.99
C ASP A 160 5.69 4.45 7.11
N THR A 161 7.02 4.29 7.11
CA THR A 161 7.93 4.96 8.05
C THR A 161 7.86 6.48 7.92
N SER A 162 7.94 6.98 6.67
CA SER A 162 7.95 8.43 6.42
C SER A 162 6.59 9.08 6.74
N VAL A 163 5.48 8.42 6.40
CA VAL A 163 4.14 8.90 6.75
C VAL A 163 3.99 8.98 8.27
N ASN A 164 4.42 7.95 9.00
CA ASN A 164 4.34 7.94 10.46
C ASN A 164 5.22 9.03 11.09
N HIS A 165 6.43 9.24 10.56
CA HIS A 165 7.39 10.21 11.09
C HIS A 165 6.97 11.67 10.83
N PHE A 166 6.44 11.97 9.65
CA PHE A 166 6.12 13.34 9.23
C PHE A 166 4.66 13.75 9.42
N ALA A 167 3.77 12.81 9.75
CA ALA A 167 2.35 13.11 9.91
C ALA A 167 2.11 14.10 11.06
N PRO A 168 1.51 15.28 10.79
CA PRO A 168 1.23 16.26 11.84
C PRO A 168 0.01 15.85 12.65
N ASP A 169 0.07 16.07 13.97
CA ASP A 169 -1.07 15.86 14.85
C ASP A 169 -2.26 16.75 14.47
N GLY A 170 -3.45 16.18 14.45
CA GLY A 170 -4.68 16.89 14.14
C GLY A 170 -4.90 17.29 12.67
N LYS A 171 -3.87 17.20 11.80
CA LYS A 171 -3.94 17.59 10.38
C LYS A 171 -3.75 16.43 9.40
N MET A 172 -3.92 15.18 9.87
CA MET A 172 -3.72 13.98 9.06
C MET A 172 -4.51 13.95 7.75
N PRO A 173 -5.81 14.33 7.69
CA PRO A 173 -6.56 14.38 6.42
C PRO A 173 -5.93 15.34 5.40
N LEU A 174 -5.48 16.51 5.83
CA LEU A 174 -4.81 17.48 4.97
C LEU A 174 -3.45 16.98 4.49
N PHE A 175 -2.67 16.36 5.37
CA PHE A 175 -1.38 15.74 5.03
C PHE A 175 -1.54 14.70 3.93
N LEU A 176 -2.49 13.77 4.08
CA LEU A 176 -2.80 12.76 3.07
C LEU A 176 -3.32 13.39 1.76
N ALA A 177 -4.17 14.41 1.86
CA ALA A 177 -4.67 15.14 0.68
C ALA A 177 -3.52 15.76 -0.13
N ILE A 178 -2.51 16.34 0.52
CA ILE A 178 -1.34 16.95 -0.12
C ILE A 178 -0.45 15.87 -0.76
N ILE A 179 -0.21 14.76 -0.07
CA ILE A 179 0.53 13.60 -0.65
C ILE A 179 -0.15 13.14 -1.93
N PHE A 180 -1.47 12.91 -1.87
CA PHE A 180 -2.23 12.43 -3.03
C PHE A 180 -2.32 13.49 -4.14
N ALA A 181 -2.45 14.77 -3.82
CA ALA A 181 -2.39 15.85 -4.79
C ALA A 181 -1.04 15.88 -5.52
N SER A 182 0.06 15.83 -4.77
CA SER A 182 1.42 15.77 -5.33
C SER A 182 1.60 14.55 -6.24
N ALA A 183 1.20 13.36 -5.78
CA ALA A 183 1.23 12.14 -6.59
C ALA A 183 0.38 12.27 -7.86
N GLY A 184 -0.80 12.87 -7.76
CA GLY A 184 -1.70 13.15 -8.89
C GLY A 184 -1.08 14.08 -9.92
N ILE A 185 -0.47 15.18 -9.49
CA ILE A 185 0.21 16.14 -10.37
C ILE A 185 1.36 15.46 -11.10
N ILE A 186 2.23 14.75 -10.40
CA ILE A 186 3.35 14.00 -11.01
C ILE A 186 2.82 12.97 -12.01
N GLY A 187 1.73 12.30 -11.66
CA GLY A 187 1.06 11.33 -12.52
C GLY A 187 0.51 11.97 -13.80
N ILE A 188 -0.16 13.12 -13.70
CA ILE A 188 -0.67 13.89 -14.85
C ILE A 188 0.49 14.25 -15.77
N ILE A 189 1.57 14.83 -15.24
CA ILE A 189 2.76 15.19 -16.03
C ILE A 189 3.31 13.96 -16.73
N THR A 190 3.42 12.82 -16.03
CA THR A 190 3.93 11.57 -16.62
C THR A 190 3.05 11.06 -17.76
N VAL A 191 1.71 11.12 -17.60
CA VAL A 191 0.76 10.73 -18.66
C VAL A 191 0.84 11.66 -19.85
N LEU A 192 0.95 12.98 -19.63
CA LEU A 192 1.08 13.96 -20.69
C LEU A 192 2.38 13.78 -21.49
N LEU A 193 3.52 13.58 -20.82
CA LEU A 193 4.81 13.30 -21.47
C LEU A 193 4.76 12.02 -22.29
N LYS A 194 4.15 10.96 -21.78
CA LYS A 194 3.96 9.71 -22.54
C LYS A 194 3.05 9.89 -23.75
N LYS A 195 2.00 10.72 -23.62
CA LYS A 195 1.11 11.04 -24.74
C LYS A 195 1.86 11.79 -25.86
N MET A 196 2.74 12.71 -25.49
CA MET A 196 3.54 13.46 -26.47
C MET A 196 4.55 12.58 -27.21
N ASN A 197 5.22 11.68 -26.49
CA ASN A 197 6.29 10.85 -27.05
C ASN A 197 5.80 9.60 -27.80
N SER A 198 4.68 9.01 -27.41
CA SER A 198 4.24 7.69 -27.91
C SER A 198 2.82 7.65 -28.48
N GLN A 199 2.19 8.81 -28.72
CA GLN A 199 0.80 8.93 -29.19
C GLN A 199 -0.21 8.08 -28.40
N GLN A 200 0.09 7.79 -27.13
CA GLN A 200 -0.75 6.96 -26.28
C GLN A 200 -2.09 7.65 -26.06
N LYS A 201 -3.18 7.02 -26.50
CA LYS A 201 -4.53 7.55 -26.35
C LYS A 201 -4.98 7.52 -24.87
N LEU A 202 -5.84 8.48 -24.51
CA LEU A 202 -6.49 8.43 -23.22
C LEU A 202 -7.48 7.25 -23.19
N ASP A 203 -7.31 6.39 -22.20
CA ASP A 203 -8.20 5.24 -21.99
C ASP A 203 -9.37 5.65 -21.10
N ARG A 204 -10.55 5.77 -21.71
CA ARG A 204 -11.77 6.16 -21.00
C ARG A 204 -12.16 5.18 -19.88
N LYS A 205 -11.75 3.89 -19.98
CA LYS A 205 -11.99 2.90 -18.92
C LYS A 205 -11.22 3.24 -17.66
N SER A 206 -10.08 3.93 -17.77
CA SER A 206 -9.26 4.32 -16.63
C SER A 206 -9.99 5.25 -15.65
N ILE A 207 -10.99 6.02 -16.12
CA ILE A 207 -11.71 6.98 -15.28
C ILE A 207 -12.57 6.26 -14.21
N PRO A 208 -13.54 5.40 -14.55
CA PRO A 208 -14.36 4.74 -13.52
C PRO A 208 -13.57 3.80 -12.63
N PHE A 209 -12.57 3.11 -13.20
CA PHE A 209 -11.70 2.22 -12.41
C PHE A 209 -10.78 3.00 -11.47
N GLY A 210 -10.23 4.14 -11.92
CA GLY A 210 -9.41 5.00 -11.08
C GLY A 210 -10.23 5.70 -9.99
N PHE A 211 -11.46 6.11 -10.29
CA PHE A 211 -12.39 6.67 -9.31
C PHE A 211 -12.72 5.65 -8.20
N ALA A 212 -13.09 4.42 -8.58
CA ALA A 212 -13.33 3.34 -7.62
C ALA A 212 -12.08 3.06 -6.76
N LEU A 213 -10.90 3.01 -7.41
CA LEU A 213 -9.63 2.83 -6.70
C LEU A 213 -9.36 3.96 -5.72
N GLY A 214 -9.65 5.22 -6.08
CA GLY A 214 -9.42 6.39 -5.23
C GLY A 214 -10.27 6.39 -3.96
N ILE A 215 -11.54 6.01 -4.09
CA ILE A 215 -12.44 5.89 -2.94
C ILE A 215 -11.93 4.81 -1.99
N VAL A 216 -11.62 3.60 -2.48
CA VAL A 216 -11.16 2.52 -1.60
C VAL A 216 -9.77 2.79 -1.05
N ASN A 217 -8.90 3.49 -1.78
CA ASN A 217 -7.58 3.89 -1.32
C ASN A 217 -7.66 4.88 -0.16
N TYR A 218 -8.45 5.94 -0.31
CA TYR A 218 -8.72 6.88 0.78
C TYR A 218 -9.39 6.15 1.96
N GLY A 219 -10.42 5.36 1.68
CA GLY A 219 -11.16 4.59 2.69
C GLY A 219 -10.26 3.65 3.49
N SER A 220 -9.29 2.99 2.85
CA SER A 220 -8.36 2.09 3.55
C SER A 220 -7.56 2.81 4.65
N MET A 221 -7.08 4.02 4.35
CA MET A 221 -6.35 4.86 5.30
C MET A 221 -7.29 5.46 6.37
N TYR A 222 -8.40 6.01 5.93
CA TYR A 222 -9.39 6.65 6.83
C TYR A 222 -9.93 5.66 7.88
N PHE A 223 -10.35 4.47 7.44
CA PHE A 223 -10.89 3.46 8.35
C PHE A 223 -9.83 2.88 9.28
N LEU A 224 -8.59 2.74 8.82
CA LEU A 224 -7.48 2.33 9.71
C LEU A 224 -7.25 3.37 10.81
N LEU A 225 -7.18 4.65 10.45
CA LEU A 225 -6.99 5.73 11.44
C LEU A 225 -8.16 5.80 12.43
N LYS A 226 -9.39 5.60 11.96
CA LYS A 226 -10.55 5.52 12.84
C LYS A 226 -10.49 4.30 13.76
N ALA A 227 -10.02 3.15 13.28
CA ALA A 227 -9.85 1.94 14.09
C ALA A 227 -8.81 2.14 15.21
N LEU A 228 -7.71 2.84 14.90
CA LEU A 228 -6.64 3.15 15.87
C LEU A 228 -7.08 4.13 16.98
N ARG A 229 -8.14 4.89 16.76
CA ARG A 229 -8.68 5.85 17.74
C ARG A 229 -9.83 5.30 18.58
N VAL A 230 -10.18 4.02 18.41
CA VAL A 230 -11.21 3.38 19.24
C VAL A 230 -10.62 3.06 20.61
N GLU A 231 -11.23 3.60 21.66
CA GLU A 231 -10.84 3.35 23.04
C GLU A 231 -10.87 1.85 23.37
N GLY A 232 -9.92 1.39 24.19
CA GLY A 232 -9.81 0.02 24.63
C GLY A 232 -9.03 -0.93 23.71
N TYR A 233 -8.48 -0.43 22.60
CA TYR A 233 -7.60 -1.19 21.72
C TYR A 233 -6.20 -0.58 21.66
N GLU A 234 -5.18 -1.40 21.84
CA GLU A 234 -3.79 -1.01 21.63
C GLU A 234 -3.49 -0.87 20.13
N SER A 235 -2.75 0.17 19.75
CA SER A 235 -2.40 0.42 18.35
C SER A 235 -1.66 -0.77 17.70
N SER A 236 -0.76 -1.41 18.45
CA SER A 236 -0.04 -2.62 18.01
C SER A 236 -0.98 -3.75 17.62
N SER A 237 -2.01 -4.01 18.44
CA SER A 237 -3.02 -5.05 18.19
C SER A 237 -3.85 -4.72 16.95
N VAL A 238 -4.26 -3.45 16.77
CA VAL A 238 -5.03 -3.00 15.60
C VAL A 238 -4.21 -3.17 14.32
N PHE A 239 -2.94 -2.74 14.31
CA PHE A 239 -2.05 -2.93 13.17
C PHE A 239 -1.82 -4.40 12.83
N THR A 240 -1.60 -5.24 13.87
CA THR A 240 -1.39 -6.68 13.69
C THR A 240 -2.59 -7.32 13.02
N ILE A 241 -3.79 -7.14 13.60
CA ILE A 241 -5.02 -7.73 13.08
C ILE A 241 -5.29 -7.23 11.65
N ASN A 242 -5.11 -5.92 11.40
CA ASN A 242 -5.31 -5.33 10.07
C ASN A 242 -4.37 -5.98 9.04
N ASN A 243 -3.08 -6.09 9.30
CA ASN A 243 -2.10 -6.62 8.35
C ASN A 243 -2.29 -8.12 8.11
N VAL A 244 -2.50 -8.90 9.18
CA VAL A 244 -2.80 -10.35 9.08
C VAL A 244 -4.07 -10.58 8.27
N ALA A 245 -5.14 -9.84 8.58
CA ALA A 245 -6.42 -9.98 7.89
C ALA A 245 -6.33 -9.57 6.42
N ILE A 246 -5.61 -8.48 6.07
CA ILE A 246 -5.42 -8.08 4.67
C ILE A 246 -4.69 -9.18 3.89
N VAL A 247 -3.61 -9.76 4.43
CA VAL A 247 -2.89 -10.85 3.77
C VAL A 247 -3.82 -12.05 3.56
N ALA A 248 -4.52 -12.49 4.59
CA ALA A 248 -5.42 -13.63 4.52
C ALA A 248 -6.57 -13.42 3.51
N VAL A 249 -7.27 -12.28 3.60
CA VAL A 249 -8.41 -11.97 2.70
C VAL A 249 -7.94 -11.75 1.27
N SER A 250 -6.77 -11.13 1.07
CA SER A 250 -6.18 -10.95 -0.27
C SER A 250 -5.81 -12.30 -0.90
N CYS A 251 -5.24 -13.23 -0.13
CA CYS A 251 -4.93 -14.58 -0.62
C CYS A 251 -6.21 -15.35 -1.00
N LEU A 252 -7.26 -15.27 -0.16
CA LEU A 252 -8.56 -15.86 -0.49
C LEU A 252 -9.18 -15.23 -1.74
N ALA A 253 -9.12 -13.90 -1.87
CA ALA A 253 -9.59 -13.22 -3.07
C ALA A 253 -8.81 -13.64 -4.33
N GLY A 254 -7.49 -13.80 -4.23
CA GLY A 254 -6.65 -14.32 -5.31
C GLY A 254 -7.08 -15.72 -5.78
N LEU A 255 -7.33 -16.62 -4.83
CA LEU A 255 -7.82 -17.97 -5.09
C LEU A 255 -9.22 -17.98 -5.71
N LEU A 256 -10.18 -17.34 -5.06
CA LEU A 256 -11.60 -17.45 -5.39
C LEU A 256 -11.98 -16.64 -6.63
N LEU A 257 -11.52 -15.37 -6.72
CA LEU A 257 -11.91 -14.46 -7.82
C LEU A 257 -11.03 -14.61 -9.06
N PHE A 258 -9.76 -14.94 -8.87
CA PHE A 258 -8.79 -14.97 -9.96
C PHE A 258 -8.24 -16.34 -10.27
N LYS A 259 -8.61 -17.36 -9.48
CA LYS A 259 -8.12 -18.75 -9.61
C LYS A 259 -6.60 -18.82 -9.65
N GLU A 260 -5.94 -18.01 -8.81
CA GLU A 260 -4.48 -17.99 -8.71
C GLU A 260 -3.96 -19.36 -8.25
N LEU A 261 -2.99 -19.89 -8.97
CA LEU A 261 -2.32 -21.13 -8.58
C LEU A 261 -1.28 -20.81 -7.51
N ILE A 262 -1.59 -21.17 -6.28
CA ILE A 262 -0.70 -20.99 -5.14
C ILE A 262 0.09 -22.29 -4.93
N SER A 263 1.41 -22.25 -5.11
CA SER A 263 2.27 -23.40 -4.86
C SER A 263 2.35 -23.73 -3.37
N LYS A 264 2.78 -24.95 -3.03
CA LYS A 264 3.04 -25.33 -1.63
C LYS A 264 4.06 -24.39 -0.95
N LYS A 265 5.06 -23.90 -1.70
CA LYS A 265 6.05 -22.93 -1.19
C LYS A 265 5.42 -21.57 -0.89
N ASN A 266 4.54 -21.10 -1.79
CA ASN A 266 3.83 -19.84 -1.55
C ASN A 266 2.88 -19.96 -0.35
N TRP A 267 2.17 -21.10 -0.17
CA TRP A 267 1.36 -21.35 1.01
C TRP A 267 2.18 -21.31 2.30
N MET A 268 3.35 -21.95 2.31
CA MET A 268 4.29 -21.86 3.42
C MET A 268 4.70 -20.41 3.70
N GLY A 269 5.03 -19.66 2.63
CA GLY A 269 5.38 -18.24 2.74
C GLY A 269 4.26 -17.40 3.34
N ILE A 270 3.00 -17.62 2.94
CA ILE A 270 1.83 -16.94 3.50
C ILE A 270 1.66 -17.24 4.99
N LEU A 271 1.75 -18.51 5.38
CA LEU A 271 1.65 -18.90 6.80
C LEU A 271 2.78 -18.29 7.64
N ILE A 272 4.02 -18.31 7.13
CA ILE A 272 5.16 -17.68 7.80
C ILE A 272 4.95 -16.15 7.89
N ALA A 273 4.38 -15.51 6.85
CA ALA A 273 4.04 -14.09 6.89
C ALA A 273 3.06 -13.76 8.02
N LEU A 274 2.01 -14.55 8.17
CA LEU A 274 1.03 -14.35 9.25
C LEU A 274 1.67 -14.46 10.63
N VAL A 275 2.50 -15.50 10.85
CA VAL A 275 3.24 -15.68 12.10
C VAL A 275 4.23 -14.54 12.34
N SER A 276 4.95 -14.13 11.29
CA SER A 276 5.92 -13.03 11.36
C SER A 276 5.27 -11.70 11.79
N ILE A 277 4.14 -11.33 11.19
CA ILE A 277 3.43 -10.10 11.56
C ILE A 277 3.09 -10.13 13.06
N ILE A 278 2.54 -11.24 13.54
CA ILE A 278 2.20 -11.41 14.97
C ILE A 278 3.44 -11.22 15.85
N LEU A 279 4.57 -11.85 15.50
CA LEU A 279 5.79 -11.76 16.29
C LEU A 279 6.44 -10.37 16.30
N VAL A 280 6.31 -9.63 15.20
CA VAL A 280 6.92 -8.28 15.09
C VAL A 280 6.11 -7.23 15.85
N THR A 281 4.80 -7.42 15.96
CA THR A 281 3.88 -6.40 16.47
C THR A 281 3.41 -6.64 17.91
N LEU A 282 3.64 -7.83 18.48
CA LEU A 282 3.50 -8.13 19.91
C LEU A 282 4.80 -7.86 20.66
#